data_f088dc5af20e06c933077f5a9eb65e2b
#
_entry.id   f088dc5af20e06c933077f5a9eb65e2b
#
_cell.length_a   1.000
_cell.length_b   1.000
_cell.length_c   1.000
_cell.angle_alpha   90.00
_cell.angle_beta   90.00
_cell.angle_gamma   90.00
#
_symmetry.space_group_name_H-M   'P 1'
#
loop_
_entity.id
_entity.type
_entity.pdbx_description
1 polymer ?
#
loop_
_entity_poly.entity_id
_entity_poly.type
_entity_poly.pdbx_seq_one_letter_code
_entity_poly.pdbx_strand_id
1 'polypeptide(L)'
;MAGDEKVGQYLPGDPRYGLSAEELCKYYSEKPAQWVIFAWDKADAAVTRAANIDAQKAYAKALGERLVGYGHIVSDDASQTLATTWFVQLDDRAAADAFIADDPLNKAGVYDRIEIKRWSNSFLRRAADYKRKGLQQFFCTGSKIENAAPFIAEHLHAHESYFKSYEDSFVFRGPLRSPDGLVNVGTALLLELPDRQAADDFWNNEPFAANGGYQDDSRIYRWEFGD
;
A
#
# COMPACT_ATOMS: atom_id res chain seq x y z
N MET A 1 -24.64 -20.28 16.20
CA MET A 1 -23.38 -20.04 16.92
C MET A 1 -22.28 -20.15 15.88
N ALA A 2 -21.84 -19.04 15.32
CA ALA A 2 -20.66 -19.00 14.43
C ALA A 2 -19.44 -19.22 15.30
N GLY A 3 -18.71 -20.31 15.02
CA GLY A 3 -17.54 -20.70 15.80
C GLY A 3 -16.42 -19.65 15.69
N ASP A 4 -15.71 -19.46 16.78
CA ASP A 4 -14.44 -18.75 16.90
C ASP A 4 -13.35 -19.38 16.01
N GLU A 5 -13.47 -19.25 14.69
CA GLU A 5 -12.41 -19.64 13.79
C GLU A 5 -11.27 -18.62 13.93
N LYS A 6 -10.20 -19.03 14.61
CA LYS A 6 -8.98 -18.25 14.74
C LYS A 6 -8.40 -18.04 13.35
N VAL A 7 -8.21 -16.80 12.96
CA VAL A 7 -7.60 -16.45 11.68
C VAL A 7 -6.11 -16.80 11.75
N GLY A 8 -5.72 -17.89 11.10
CA GLY A 8 -4.41 -18.56 11.23
C GLY A 8 -3.21 -17.90 10.52
N GLN A 9 -3.30 -16.63 10.13
CA GLN A 9 -2.30 -15.98 9.28
C GLN A 9 -1.13 -15.30 10.02
N TYR A 10 -1.13 -15.30 11.37
CA TYR A 10 -0.08 -14.64 12.16
C TYR A 10 0.75 -15.67 12.93
N LEU A 11 2.07 -15.44 13.04
CA LEU A 11 2.99 -16.32 13.74
C LEU A 11 3.00 -16.06 15.26
N PRO A 12 3.37 -17.04 16.09
CA PRO A 12 3.62 -16.82 17.51
C PRO A 12 4.59 -15.66 17.74
N GLY A 13 4.21 -14.73 18.61
CA GLY A 13 4.95 -13.48 18.87
C GLY A 13 4.39 -12.26 18.16
N ASP A 14 3.56 -12.41 17.12
CA ASP A 14 2.79 -11.30 16.55
C ASP A 14 1.60 -10.99 17.47
N PRO A 15 1.33 -9.71 17.82
CA PRO A 15 0.22 -9.34 18.68
C PRO A 15 -1.17 -9.71 18.14
N ARG A 16 -1.24 -10.11 16.88
CA ARG A 16 -2.48 -10.57 16.20
C ARG A 16 -2.61 -12.10 16.21
N TYR A 17 -1.59 -12.82 16.69
CA TYR A 17 -1.60 -14.28 16.71
C TYR A 17 -2.75 -14.83 17.55
N GLY A 18 -3.57 -15.66 16.94
CA GLY A 18 -4.68 -16.34 17.61
C GLY A 18 -5.89 -15.45 17.91
N LEU A 19 -5.93 -14.21 17.41
CA LEU A 19 -7.11 -13.37 17.51
C LEU A 19 -8.22 -13.86 16.57
N SER A 20 -9.47 -13.78 17.05
CA SER A 20 -10.66 -13.96 16.23
C SER A 20 -10.84 -12.78 15.24
N ALA A 21 -11.75 -12.92 14.29
CA ALA A 21 -12.06 -11.83 13.35
C ALA A 21 -12.57 -10.57 14.06
N GLU A 22 -13.36 -10.71 15.12
CA GLU A 22 -13.85 -9.59 15.93
C GLU A 22 -12.71 -8.90 16.70
N GLU A 23 -11.85 -9.68 17.35
CA GLU A 23 -10.68 -9.16 18.06
C GLU A 23 -9.70 -8.48 17.12
N LEU A 24 -9.51 -8.98 15.89
CA LEU A 24 -8.72 -8.31 14.86
C LEU A 24 -9.34 -6.98 14.42
N CYS A 25 -10.67 -6.93 14.23
CA CYS A 25 -11.36 -5.68 13.93
C CYS A 25 -11.13 -4.66 15.05
N LYS A 26 -11.28 -5.07 16.32
CA LYS A 26 -11.00 -4.22 17.47
C LYS A 26 -9.54 -3.78 17.50
N TYR A 27 -8.60 -4.70 17.35
CA TYR A 27 -7.16 -4.41 17.29
C TYR A 27 -6.83 -3.33 16.25
N TYR A 28 -7.41 -3.45 15.04
CA TYR A 28 -7.16 -2.45 14.00
C TYR A 28 -7.90 -1.13 14.21
N SER A 29 -9.06 -1.14 14.87
CA SER A 29 -9.80 0.09 15.18
C SER A 29 -9.13 0.93 16.27
N GLU A 30 -8.40 0.29 17.18
CA GLU A 30 -7.65 0.95 18.25
C GLU A 30 -6.28 1.50 17.77
N LYS A 31 -5.86 1.18 16.56
CA LYS A 31 -4.62 1.69 15.98
C LYS A 31 -4.85 3.01 15.25
N PRO A 32 -3.85 3.91 15.28
CA PRO A 32 -3.89 5.10 14.45
C PRO A 32 -4.15 4.73 12.99
N ALA A 33 -4.99 5.50 12.34
CA ALA A 33 -5.34 5.25 10.94
C ALA A 33 -4.10 5.38 10.05
N GLN A 34 -4.01 4.50 9.05
CA GLN A 34 -2.99 4.55 8.03
C GLN A 34 -3.64 4.86 6.69
N TRP A 35 -2.91 5.60 5.87
CA TRP A 35 -3.38 6.11 4.60
C TRP A 35 -2.36 5.83 3.51
N VAL A 36 -2.84 5.44 2.34
CA VAL A 36 -2.07 5.53 1.12
C VAL A 36 -2.59 6.72 0.31
N ILE A 37 -1.65 7.58 -0.09
CA ILE A 37 -1.96 8.79 -0.87
C ILE A 37 -1.21 8.68 -2.20
N PHE A 38 -1.94 8.78 -3.29
CA PHE A 38 -1.40 8.87 -4.64
C PHE A 38 -1.52 10.32 -5.09
N ALA A 39 -0.41 10.95 -5.38
CA ALA A 39 -0.35 12.30 -5.89
C ALA A 39 0.26 12.26 -7.30
N TRP A 40 -0.61 12.26 -8.31
CA TRP A 40 -0.25 12.15 -9.73
C TRP A 40 0.26 13.46 -10.27
N ASP A 41 1.37 13.43 -11.00
CA ASP A 41 2.01 14.60 -11.56
C ASP A 41 1.26 15.13 -12.79
N LYS A 42 1.34 16.43 -13.00
CA LYS A 42 1.04 17.05 -14.29
C LYS A 42 2.08 16.62 -15.33
N ALA A 43 1.68 16.55 -16.58
CA ALA A 43 2.54 16.13 -17.68
C ALA A 43 3.83 16.97 -17.83
N ASP A 44 3.79 18.24 -17.44
CA ASP A 44 4.88 19.21 -17.55
C ASP A 44 5.58 19.50 -16.20
N ALA A 45 5.34 18.69 -15.18
CA ALA A 45 5.79 18.97 -13.81
C ALA A 45 7.27 18.68 -13.54
N ALA A 46 7.99 18.01 -14.42
CA ALA A 46 9.34 17.47 -14.17
C ALA A 46 10.33 18.52 -13.63
N VAL A 47 10.36 19.71 -14.21
CA VAL A 47 11.26 20.80 -13.78
C VAL A 47 10.86 21.31 -12.41
N THR A 48 9.57 21.55 -12.18
CA THR A 48 9.06 22.03 -10.90
C THR A 48 9.26 20.98 -9.80
N ARG A 49 9.06 19.69 -10.11
CA ARG A 49 9.36 18.58 -9.20
C ARG A 49 10.83 18.58 -8.79
N ALA A 50 11.74 18.63 -9.78
CA ALA A 50 13.18 18.62 -9.51
C ALA A 50 13.63 19.78 -8.62
N ALA A 51 13.05 20.96 -8.81
CA ALA A 51 13.35 22.15 -8.01
C ALA A 51 12.86 22.06 -6.54
N ASN A 52 11.91 21.16 -6.23
CA ASN A 52 11.29 21.05 -4.90
C ASN A 52 11.52 19.69 -4.23
N ILE A 53 12.30 18.78 -4.84
CA ILE A 53 12.48 17.42 -4.34
C ILE A 53 13.17 17.37 -2.97
N ASP A 54 14.12 18.25 -2.70
CA ASP A 54 14.82 18.31 -1.41
C ASP A 54 13.89 18.76 -0.29
N ALA A 55 12.98 19.71 -0.58
CA ALA A 55 11.95 20.11 0.38
C ALA A 55 10.99 18.95 0.68
N GLN A 56 10.62 18.15 -0.33
CA GLN A 56 9.77 16.99 -0.13
C GLN A 56 10.49 15.91 0.69
N LYS A 57 11.77 15.63 0.44
CA LYS A 57 12.58 14.70 1.26
C LYS A 57 12.65 15.15 2.72
N ALA A 58 12.84 16.44 2.95
CA ALA A 58 12.82 17.02 4.30
C ALA A 58 11.44 16.87 4.97
N TYR A 59 10.36 17.06 4.20
CA TYR A 59 8.99 16.86 4.65
C TYR A 59 8.72 15.39 5.03
N ALA A 60 9.15 14.45 4.22
CA ALA A 60 9.09 13.02 4.51
C ALA A 60 9.85 12.67 5.80
N LYS A 61 11.06 13.17 5.94
CA LYS A 61 11.91 12.94 7.13
C LYS A 61 11.29 13.47 8.41
N ALA A 62 10.58 14.60 8.36
CA ALA A 62 9.91 15.19 9.52
C ALA A 62 8.76 14.34 10.08
N LEU A 63 8.22 13.41 9.33
CA LEU A 63 7.19 12.47 9.81
C LEU A 63 7.70 11.46 10.83
N GLY A 64 9.00 11.14 10.79
CA GLY A 64 9.59 10.16 11.70
C GLY A 64 8.88 8.80 11.62
N GLU A 65 8.40 8.30 12.76
CA GLU A 65 7.74 6.99 12.84
C GLU A 65 6.36 6.93 12.17
N ARG A 66 5.74 8.07 11.91
CA ARG A 66 4.47 8.13 11.18
C ARG A 66 4.62 7.81 9.69
N LEU A 67 5.84 7.87 9.16
CA LEU A 67 6.13 7.46 7.79
C LEU A 67 6.29 5.95 7.72
N VAL A 68 5.33 5.27 7.10
CA VAL A 68 5.41 3.84 6.79
C VAL A 68 6.22 3.60 5.53
N GLY A 69 6.00 4.41 4.50
CA GLY A 69 6.75 4.37 3.25
C GLY A 69 6.50 5.63 2.41
N TYR A 70 7.48 5.94 1.57
CA TYR A 70 7.44 7.08 0.67
C TYR A 70 8.25 6.77 -0.58
N GLY A 71 7.73 7.14 -1.73
CA GLY A 71 8.43 6.97 -2.98
C GLY A 71 7.60 7.39 -4.19
N HIS A 72 8.09 6.99 -5.35
CA HIS A 72 7.58 7.48 -6.62
C HIS A 72 7.13 6.34 -7.54
N ILE A 73 5.95 6.48 -8.12
CA ILE A 73 5.58 5.71 -9.31
C ILE A 73 6.35 6.32 -10.47
N VAL A 74 7.04 5.47 -11.22
CA VAL A 74 7.83 5.86 -12.38
C VAL A 74 7.37 5.11 -13.62
N SER A 75 7.77 5.58 -14.81
CA SER A 75 7.61 4.82 -16.05
C SER A 75 8.39 3.50 -16.00
N ASP A 76 8.04 2.52 -16.82
CA ASP A 76 8.67 1.20 -16.78
C ASP A 76 10.19 1.25 -17.07
N ASP A 77 10.64 2.24 -17.85
CA ASP A 77 12.06 2.50 -18.10
C ASP A 77 12.72 3.41 -17.04
N ALA A 78 11.96 3.82 -16.02
CA ALA A 78 12.35 4.77 -14.97
C ALA A 78 12.80 6.16 -15.46
N SER A 79 12.50 6.53 -16.70
CA SER A 79 12.88 7.83 -17.26
C SER A 79 12.01 8.98 -16.76
N GLN A 80 10.80 8.71 -16.26
CA GLN A 80 9.85 9.70 -15.83
C GLN A 80 9.21 9.34 -14.48
N THR A 81 9.09 10.33 -13.60
CA THR A 81 8.24 10.23 -12.42
C THR A 81 6.80 10.57 -12.80
N LEU A 82 5.86 9.71 -12.43
CA LEU A 82 4.44 9.81 -12.76
C LEU A 82 3.60 10.22 -11.55
N ALA A 83 4.03 9.84 -10.35
CA ALA A 83 3.32 10.17 -9.11
C ALA A 83 4.25 10.06 -7.91
N THR A 84 3.85 10.73 -6.82
CA THR A 84 4.36 10.44 -5.48
C THR A 84 3.35 9.56 -4.74
N THR A 85 3.84 8.58 -4.00
CA THR A 85 3.03 7.76 -3.10
C THR A 85 3.49 7.93 -1.67
N TRP A 86 2.53 8.14 -0.77
CA TRP A 86 2.74 8.22 0.65
C TRP A 86 2.01 7.09 1.36
N PHE A 87 2.68 6.40 2.26
CA PHE A 87 2.11 5.46 3.21
C PHE A 87 2.35 6.04 4.59
N VAL A 88 1.32 6.62 5.19
CA VAL A 88 1.46 7.45 6.40
C VAL A 88 0.44 7.08 7.46
N GLN A 89 0.83 7.26 8.72
CA GLN A 89 -0.03 7.12 9.87
C GLN A 89 -0.51 8.51 10.31
N LEU A 90 -1.79 8.77 10.15
CA LEU A 90 -2.44 10.04 10.49
C LEU A 90 -3.79 9.73 11.14
N ASP A 91 -4.21 10.55 12.07
CA ASP A 91 -5.32 10.24 12.97
C ASP A 91 -6.64 10.00 12.24
N ASP A 92 -6.93 10.83 11.23
CA ASP A 92 -8.17 10.75 10.47
C ASP A 92 -8.01 11.26 9.03
N ARG A 93 -9.09 11.29 8.29
CA ARG A 93 -9.13 11.79 6.92
C ARG A 93 -8.80 13.29 6.83
N ALA A 94 -9.23 14.09 7.76
CA ALA A 94 -8.93 15.52 7.77
C ALA A 94 -7.42 15.79 7.96
N ALA A 95 -6.76 14.99 8.81
CA ALA A 95 -5.32 15.02 8.97
C ALA A 95 -4.59 14.58 7.68
N ALA A 96 -5.13 13.61 6.94
CA ALA A 96 -4.56 13.20 5.65
C ALA A 96 -4.75 14.28 4.56
N ASP A 97 -5.90 14.94 4.53
CA ASP A 97 -6.15 16.08 3.63
C ASP A 97 -5.21 17.26 3.95
N ALA A 98 -5.03 17.59 5.22
CA ALA A 98 -4.10 18.64 5.66
C ALA A 98 -2.64 18.28 5.34
N PHE A 99 -2.26 17.02 5.56
CA PHE A 99 -0.92 16.52 5.24
C PHE A 99 -0.57 16.74 3.78
N ILE A 100 -1.44 16.31 2.85
CA ILE A 100 -1.13 16.47 1.42
C ILE A 100 -1.25 17.91 0.95
N ALA A 101 -2.09 18.73 1.59
CA ALA A 101 -2.15 20.16 1.31
C ALA A 101 -0.83 20.88 1.68
N ASP A 102 -0.13 20.37 2.70
CA ASP A 102 1.15 20.91 3.16
C ASP A 102 2.37 20.32 2.44
N ASP A 103 2.20 19.29 1.61
CA ASP A 103 3.27 18.69 0.80
C ASP A 103 3.92 19.75 -0.10
N PRO A 104 5.26 19.91 -0.07
CA PRO A 104 5.97 20.90 -0.87
C PRO A 104 5.74 20.80 -2.38
N LEU A 105 5.59 19.59 -2.92
CA LEU A 105 5.30 19.41 -4.35
C LEU A 105 3.85 19.79 -4.68
N ASN A 106 2.91 19.55 -3.76
CA ASN A 106 1.54 20.03 -3.93
C ASN A 106 1.48 21.56 -3.91
N LYS A 107 2.16 22.19 -2.95
CA LYS A 107 2.26 23.68 -2.87
C LYS A 107 2.93 24.29 -4.09
N ALA A 108 3.87 23.58 -4.69
CA ALA A 108 4.55 23.99 -5.93
C ALA A 108 3.68 23.73 -7.19
N GLY A 109 2.51 23.10 -7.04
CA GLY A 109 1.60 22.84 -8.14
C GLY A 109 2.01 21.70 -9.08
N VAL A 110 2.82 20.76 -8.59
CA VAL A 110 3.28 19.57 -9.33
C VAL A 110 2.15 18.61 -9.65
N TYR A 111 1.22 18.44 -8.69
CA TYR A 111 0.18 17.42 -8.82
C TYR A 111 -1.04 17.90 -9.62
N ASP A 112 -1.57 17.00 -10.44
CA ASP A 112 -2.82 17.14 -11.18
C ASP A 112 -4.00 16.52 -10.41
N ARG A 113 -3.76 15.33 -9.84
CA ARG A 113 -4.78 14.53 -9.15
C ARG A 113 -4.23 13.92 -7.88
N ILE A 114 -5.04 13.95 -6.82
CA ILE A 114 -4.70 13.34 -5.53
C ILE A 114 -5.80 12.37 -5.14
N GLU A 115 -5.41 11.15 -4.78
CA GLU A 115 -6.29 10.12 -4.24
C GLU A 115 -5.83 9.73 -2.84
N ILE A 116 -6.71 9.77 -1.87
CA ILE A 116 -6.43 9.39 -0.48
C ILE A 116 -7.32 8.20 -0.14
N LYS A 117 -6.68 7.07 0.16
CA LYS A 117 -7.38 5.83 0.51
C LYS A 117 -6.94 5.36 1.90
N ARG A 118 -7.89 4.90 2.72
CA ARG A 118 -7.55 4.27 3.99
C ARG A 118 -6.88 2.93 3.72
N TRP A 119 -5.84 2.62 4.47
CA TRP A 119 -5.03 1.42 4.29
C TRP A 119 -4.61 0.85 5.66
N SER A 120 -4.27 -0.42 5.72
CA SER A 120 -3.76 -1.06 6.93
C SER A 120 -2.54 -1.90 6.59
N ASN A 121 -1.38 -1.58 7.20
CA ASN A 121 -0.16 -2.35 7.02
C ASN A 121 -0.26 -3.70 7.73
N SER A 122 -0.20 -4.80 6.97
CA SER A 122 -0.27 -6.15 7.52
C SER A 122 1.05 -6.64 8.13
N PHE A 123 2.18 -6.01 7.80
CA PHE A 123 3.50 -6.42 8.31
C PHE A 123 3.95 -5.69 9.56
N LEU A 124 3.31 -4.62 9.96
CA LEU A 124 3.72 -3.78 11.11
C LEU A 124 5.14 -3.21 11.01
N ARG A 125 5.79 -3.25 9.83
CA ARG A 125 7.11 -2.67 9.56
C ARG A 125 7.00 -1.50 8.60
N ARG A 126 7.97 -0.62 8.65
CA ARG A 126 8.10 0.52 7.73
C ARG A 126 9.05 0.16 6.59
N ALA A 127 9.00 0.92 5.50
CA ALA A 127 9.95 0.77 4.40
C ALA A 127 11.41 0.93 4.85
N ALA A 128 11.67 1.79 5.84
CA ALA A 128 13.00 1.98 6.44
C ALA A 128 13.54 0.73 7.16
N ASP A 129 12.65 -0.15 7.63
CA ASP A 129 13.02 -1.38 8.33
C ASP A 129 13.24 -2.57 7.37
N TYR A 130 12.93 -2.36 6.08
CA TYR A 130 13.10 -3.39 5.04
C TYR A 130 14.55 -3.43 4.54
N LYS A 131 15.12 -4.62 4.54
CA LYS A 131 16.44 -4.85 3.96
C LYS A 131 16.34 -4.96 2.45
N ARG A 132 16.63 -3.88 1.74
CA ARG A 132 16.62 -3.83 0.27
C ARG A 132 17.55 -4.87 -0.33
N LYS A 133 17.08 -5.54 -1.37
CA LYS A 133 17.81 -6.59 -2.09
C LYS A 133 18.50 -6.06 -3.35
N GLY A 134 18.26 -4.80 -3.71
CA GLY A 134 18.77 -4.19 -4.94
C GLY A 134 18.05 -4.63 -6.20
N LEU A 135 16.82 -5.14 -6.04
CA LEU A 135 15.93 -5.50 -7.15
C LEU A 135 15.02 -4.30 -7.50
N GLN A 136 14.19 -4.47 -8.52
CA GLN A 136 13.20 -3.45 -8.88
C GLN A 136 12.01 -3.47 -7.92
N GLN A 137 11.47 -2.30 -7.61
CA GLN A 137 10.28 -2.21 -6.79
C GLN A 137 9.04 -2.09 -7.65
N PHE A 138 7.99 -2.84 -7.27
CA PHE A 138 6.69 -2.80 -7.93
C PHE A 138 5.58 -2.55 -6.92
N PHE A 139 4.78 -1.56 -7.21
CA PHE A 139 3.60 -1.22 -6.45
C PHE A 139 2.36 -1.79 -7.14
N CYS A 140 1.69 -2.74 -6.48
CA CYS A 140 0.49 -3.38 -6.97
C CYS A 140 -0.72 -2.88 -6.18
N THR A 141 -1.78 -2.48 -6.86
CA THR A 141 -3.03 -2.03 -6.23
C THR A 141 -4.23 -2.41 -7.08
N GLY A 142 -5.37 -2.59 -6.45
CA GLY A 142 -6.65 -2.86 -7.12
C GLY A 142 -7.81 -2.83 -6.13
N SER A 143 -8.98 -2.41 -6.60
CA SER A 143 -10.23 -2.49 -5.85
C SER A 143 -10.83 -3.88 -5.95
N LYS A 144 -11.43 -4.38 -4.88
CA LYS A 144 -12.16 -5.66 -4.90
C LYS A 144 -13.47 -5.52 -5.66
N ILE A 145 -13.93 -6.66 -6.19
CA ILE A 145 -15.28 -6.76 -6.75
C ILE A 145 -16.35 -6.46 -5.69
N GLU A 146 -17.52 -6.07 -6.12
CA GLU A 146 -18.67 -5.89 -5.23
C GLU A 146 -19.04 -7.20 -4.53
N ASN A 147 -19.50 -7.11 -3.29
CA ASN A 147 -19.88 -8.27 -2.48
C ASN A 147 -18.79 -9.35 -2.38
N ALA A 148 -17.52 -8.95 -2.26
CA ALA A 148 -16.37 -9.83 -2.30
C ALA A 148 -16.29 -10.85 -1.14
N ALA A 149 -17.10 -10.76 -0.09
CA ALA A 149 -16.98 -11.61 1.09
C ALA A 149 -17.05 -13.13 0.80
N PRO A 150 -18.01 -13.66 0.02
CA PRO A 150 -18.01 -15.08 -0.35
C PRO A 150 -16.80 -15.49 -1.17
N PHE A 151 -16.41 -14.67 -2.14
CA PHE A 151 -15.20 -14.88 -2.97
C PHE A 151 -13.94 -14.94 -2.12
N ILE A 152 -13.79 -14.01 -1.16
CA ILE A 152 -12.66 -13.98 -0.24
C ILE A 152 -12.62 -15.26 0.59
N ALA A 153 -13.75 -15.69 1.16
CA ALA A 153 -13.82 -16.91 1.97
C ALA A 153 -13.39 -18.16 1.18
N GLU A 154 -13.77 -18.25 -0.10
CA GLU A 154 -13.40 -19.35 -0.98
C GLU A 154 -11.89 -19.38 -1.29
N HIS A 155 -11.29 -18.23 -1.59
CA HIS A 155 -9.92 -18.17 -2.08
C HIS A 155 -8.88 -17.75 -1.02
N LEU A 156 -9.29 -17.46 0.23
CA LEU A 156 -8.42 -16.89 1.26
C LEU A 156 -7.20 -17.75 1.56
N HIS A 157 -7.38 -19.06 1.74
CA HIS A 157 -6.28 -19.96 2.07
C HIS A 157 -5.22 -20.01 0.96
N ALA A 158 -5.66 -20.06 -0.30
CA ALA A 158 -4.76 -20.03 -1.45
C ALA A 158 -3.99 -18.70 -1.54
N HIS A 159 -4.70 -17.58 -1.34
CA HIS A 159 -4.13 -16.23 -1.28
C HIS A 159 -3.06 -16.10 -0.18
N GLU A 160 -3.35 -16.54 1.03
CA GLU A 160 -2.40 -16.49 2.15
C GLU A 160 -1.16 -17.35 1.91
N SER A 161 -1.35 -18.57 1.41
CA SER A 161 -0.25 -19.48 1.06
C SER A 161 0.63 -18.90 -0.04
N TYR A 162 0.02 -18.29 -1.05
CA TYR A 162 0.73 -17.61 -2.14
C TYR A 162 1.54 -16.42 -1.62
N PHE A 163 0.94 -15.57 -0.81
CA PHE A 163 1.63 -14.42 -0.22
C PHE A 163 2.77 -14.83 0.71
N LYS A 164 2.64 -15.95 1.41
CA LYS A 164 3.71 -16.49 2.23
C LYS A 164 4.93 -16.90 1.40
N SER A 165 4.74 -17.41 0.18
CA SER A 165 5.86 -17.74 -0.72
C SER A 165 6.64 -16.52 -1.21
N TYR A 166 6.05 -15.32 -1.16
CA TYR A 166 6.67 -14.03 -1.50
C TYR A 166 7.01 -13.17 -0.27
N GLU A 167 6.92 -13.69 0.95
CA GLU A 167 7.05 -12.90 2.19
C GLU A 167 8.32 -12.06 2.24
N ASP A 168 9.44 -12.62 1.80
CA ASP A 168 10.74 -11.95 1.75
C ASP A 168 10.84 -10.86 0.65
N SER A 169 9.94 -10.89 -0.32
CA SER A 169 9.90 -9.90 -1.39
C SER A 169 9.03 -8.68 -1.05
N PHE A 170 8.11 -8.81 -0.10
CA PHE A 170 7.29 -7.67 0.31
C PHE A 170 8.09 -6.65 1.11
N VAL A 171 8.08 -5.40 0.67
CA VAL A 171 8.51 -4.25 1.49
C VAL A 171 7.45 -4.00 2.55
N PHE A 172 6.21 -3.89 2.14
CA PHE A 172 5.01 -3.90 2.97
C PHE A 172 3.78 -4.30 2.14
N ARG A 173 2.71 -4.66 2.80
CA ARG A 173 1.45 -5.01 2.15
C ARG A 173 0.27 -4.79 3.06
N GLY A 174 -0.90 -4.60 2.48
CA GLY A 174 -2.12 -4.56 3.26
C GLY A 174 -3.36 -4.22 2.47
N PRO A 175 -4.53 -4.40 3.08
CA PRO A 175 -5.80 -4.07 2.47
C PRO A 175 -6.03 -2.56 2.41
N LEU A 176 -6.62 -2.12 1.31
CA LEU A 176 -7.38 -0.87 1.27
C LEU A 176 -8.66 -1.05 2.08
N ARG A 177 -9.03 -0.05 2.84
CA ARG A 177 -10.19 -0.07 3.73
C ARG A 177 -11.25 0.93 3.29
N SER A 178 -12.50 0.63 3.64
CA SER A 178 -13.58 1.62 3.62
C SER A 178 -13.21 2.84 4.50
N PRO A 179 -13.86 4.00 4.31
CA PRO A 179 -13.54 5.22 5.08
C PRO A 179 -13.62 5.04 6.60
N ASP A 180 -14.55 4.20 7.08
CA ASP A 180 -14.68 3.82 8.50
C ASP A 180 -13.62 2.80 8.96
N GLY A 181 -12.87 2.19 8.04
CA GLY A 181 -11.83 1.21 8.31
C GLY A 181 -12.32 -0.22 8.54
N LEU A 182 -13.62 -0.49 8.43
CA LEU A 182 -14.20 -1.78 8.80
C LEU A 182 -14.17 -2.80 7.67
N VAL A 183 -14.32 -2.36 6.41
CA VAL A 183 -14.43 -3.25 5.25
C VAL A 183 -13.15 -3.22 4.43
N ASN A 184 -12.73 -4.41 3.98
CA ASN A 184 -11.63 -4.54 3.02
C ASN A 184 -12.18 -4.32 1.60
N VAL A 185 -11.77 -3.21 0.98
CA VAL A 185 -12.26 -2.78 -0.35
C VAL A 185 -11.21 -2.92 -1.46
N GLY A 186 -10.00 -3.38 -1.14
CA GLY A 186 -8.95 -3.52 -2.13
C GLY A 186 -7.62 -3.92 -1.51
N THR A 187 -6.55 -3.73 -2.26
CA THR A 187 -5.19 -4.02 -1.81
C THR A 187 -4.21 -2.95 -2.26
N ALA A 188 -3.13 -2.78 -1.50
CA ALA A 188 -1.97 -1.97 -1.85
C ALA A 188 -0.72 -2.66 -1.31
N LEU A 189 0.15 -3.08 -2.22
CA LEU A 189 1.30 -3.95 -1.97
C LEU A 189 2.55 -3.33 -2.59
N LEU A 190 3.68 -3.37 -1.89
CA LEU A 190 4.98 -3.01 -2.43
C LEU A 190 5.92 -4.21 -2.30
N LEU A 191 6.50 -4.63 -3.43
CA LEU A 191 7.44 -5.75 -3.51
C LEU A 191 8.74 -5.35 -4.20
N GLU A 192 9.83 -6.06 -3.87
CA GLU A 192 11.04 -6.12 -4.70
C GLU A 192 11.05 -7.40 -5.51
N LEU A 193 11.13 -7.28 -6.82
CA LEU A 193 11.16 -8.39 -7.78
C LEU A 193 12.24 -8.14 -8.84
N PRO A 194 12.73 -9.19 -9.52
CA PRO A 194 13.82 -9.06 -10.49
C PRO A 194 13.55 -8.06 -11.61
N ASP A 195 12.34 -8.11 -12.17
CA ASP A 195 11.94 -7.34 -13.34
C ASP A 195 10.41 -7.23 -13.46
N ARG A 196 9.95 -6.53 -14.50
CA ARG A 196 8.54 -6.34 -14.81
C ARG A 196 7.82 -7.66 -15.06
N GLN A 197 8.44 -8.62 -15.74
CA GLN A 197 7.83 -9.91 -16.01
C GLN A 197 7.53 -10.67 -14.71
N ALA A 198 8.45 -10.65 -13.75
CA ALA A 198 8.24 -11.25 -12.44
C ALA A 198 7.10 -10.57 -11.65
N ALA A 199 6.90 -9.26 -11.85
CA ALA A 199 5.79 -8.54 -11.23
C ALA A 199 4.43 -8.88 -11.89
N ASP A 200 4.40 -9.02 -13.22
CA ASP A 200 3.21 -9.45 -13.95
C ASP A 200 2.86 -10.90 -13.61
N ASP A 201 3.85 -11.78 -13.52
CA ASP A 201 3.67 -13.18 -13.10
C ASP A 201 3.16 -13.28 -11.67
N PHE A 202 3.73 -12.46 -10.75
CA PHE A 202 3.23 -12.38 -9.38
C PHE A 202 1.75 -12.00 -9.34
N TRP A 203 1.35 -10.95 -10.04
CA TRP A 203 -0.04 -10.49 -10.01
C TRP A 203 -1.00 -11.48 -10.69
N ASN A 204 -0.63 -11.97 -11.85
CA ASN A 204 -1.49 -12.87 -12.65
C ASN A 204 -1.71 -14.24 -11.99
N ASN A 205 -0.78 -14.69 -11.15
CA ASN A 205 -0.90 -15.95 -10.38
C ASN A 205 -1.39 -15.74 -8.96
N GLU A 206 -1.59 -14.50 -8.51
CA GLU A 206 -2.15 -14.20 -7.20
C GLU A 206 -3.62 -14.70 -7.17
N PRO A 207 -4.00 -15.56 -6.21
CA PRO A 207 -5.29 -16.27 -6.28
C PRO A 207 -6.53 -15.38 -6.38
N PHE A 208 -6.53 -14.19 -5.79
CA PHE A 208 -7.65 -13.26 -5.97
C PHE A 208 -7.63 -12.65 -7.37
N ALA A 209 -6.48 -12.23 -7.88
CA ALA A 209 -6.37 -11.68 -9.22
C ALA A 209 -6.68 -12.72 -10.30
N ALA A 210 -6.10 -13.92 -10.17
CA ALA A 210 -6.29 -15.04 -11.10
C ALA A 210 -7.75 -15.50 -11.24
N ASN A 211 -8.56 -15.31 -10.20
CA ASN A 211 -9.97 -15.73 -10.17
C ASN A 211 -10.96 -14.54 -10.26
N GLY A 212 -10.50 -13.35 -10.68
CA GLY A 212 -11.38 -12.22 -10.94
C GLY A 212 -11.87 -11.50 -9.68
N GLY A 213 -11.13 -11.56 -8.58
CA GLY A 213 -11.48 -10.93 -7.31
C GLY A 213 -11.22 -9.42 -7.24
N TYR A 214 -10.64 -8.86 -8.30
CA TYR A 214 -10.41 -7.42 -8.44
C TYR A 214 -11.15 -6.83 -9.64
N GLN A 215 -11.45 -5.54 -9.56
CA GLN A 215 -12.03 -4.76 -10.65
C GLN A 215 -10.97 -4.44 -11.72
N ASP A 216 -11.39 -3.90 -12.85
CA ASP A 216 -10.52 -3.52 -13.97
C ASP A 216 -9.57 -2.34 -13.66
N ASP A 217 -9.62 -1.80 -12.43
CA ASP A 217 -8.74 -0.75 -11.94
C ASP A 217 -7.41 -1.26 -11.38
N SER A 218 -7.19 -2.57 -11.39
CA SER A 218 -5.92 -3.18 -10.93
C SER A 218 -4.75 -2.69 -11.76
N ARG A 219 -3.67 -2.32 -11.08
CA ARG A 219 -2.45 -1.83 -11.72
C ARG A 219 -1.21 -2.33 -11.02
N ILE A 220 -0.16 -2.54 -11.82
CA ILE A 220 1.21 -2.78 -11.37
C ILE A 220 2.04 -1.62 -11.89
N TYR A 221 2.59 -0.85 -10.96
CA TYR A 221 3.46 0.28 -11.28
C TYR A 221 4.90 -0.05 -10.92
N ARG A 222 5.86 0.33 -11.77
CA ARG A 222 7.24 0.44 -11.32
C ARG A 222 7.33 1.54 -10.28
N TRP A 223 8.09 1.28 -9.22
CA TRP A 223 8.16 2.19 -8.09
C TRP A 223 9.60 2.34 -7.61
N GLU A 224 9.94 3.50 -7.07
CA GLU A 224 11.25 3.80 -6.51
C GLU A 224 11.12 4.46 -5.14
N PHE A 225 12.03 4.12 -4.21
CA PHE A 225 12.09 4.76 -2.90
C PHE A 225 12.39 6.26 -3.04
N GLY A 226 11.78 7.09 -2.19
CA GLY A 226 11.89 8.54 -2.23
C GLY A 226 13.11 9.13 -1.51
N ASP A 227 13.99 8.29 -0.96
CA ASP A 227 15.19 8.65 -0.18
C ASP A 227 16.46 8.79 -1.03
#